data_d68809153462aae6947fd40c2936a9d8
#
_entry.id   d68809153462aae6947fd40c2936a9d8
#
_cell.length_a   1.000
_cell.length_b   1.000
_cell.length_c   1.000
_cell.angle_alpha   90.00
_cell.angle_beta   90.00
_cell.angle_gamma   90.00
#
_symmetry.space_group_name_H-M   'P 1'
#
loop_
_entity.id
_entity.type
_entity.pdbx_description
1 polymer ?
#
loop_
_entity_poly.entity_id
_entity_poly.type
_entity_poly.pdbx_seq_one_letter_code
_entity_poly.pdbx_strand_id
1 'polypeptide(L)'
;MKPLILFLLPTLFLPCLFSDSKAASPTLVETENSITVRTFDGRPIFSYLTKPSREAEKHELHFSRSGYLHPLYSPSGKIITGDYAPDHPHQHGLFFAWTKSSFRDQHTEFWNQTKKLRDIRFHRFLEKRDHPGFFSLQFEQIFTSGKDSDEAILKETWEIRVPKKQATYFQFDLISTQTCATQDPLLIEKYHYGGMAIRGNKQWVKTGADGKPLGKMITSEGKSQENGNHTRPRWVTMYGPVDGQDCGVVVMNHPDNFRFPQWVRLHPKMPYFVYAPMVEKPFTIEPDKPYISKFRYLLYDGTPDHEVIEGSWKEWIKD
;
A
#
# COMPACT_ATOMS: atom_id res chain seq x y z
N MET A 1 -35.66 -79.38 11.26
CA MET A 1 -34.50 -78.51 11.26
C MET A 1 -34.46 -77.83 9.89
N LYS A 2 -34.79 -76.51 9.81
CA LYS A 2 -34.71 -75.74 8.57
C LYS A 2 -33.42 -74.90 8.62
N PRO A 3 -32.64 -74.76 7.53
CA PRO A 3 -31.46 -73.97 7.54
C PRO A 3 -31.81 -72.46 7.39
N LEU A 4 -31.18 -71.65 8.21
CA LEU A 4 -31.26 -70.19 8.18
C LEU A 4 -30.30 -69.70 7.10
N ILE A 5 -30.84 -69.08 6.05
CA ILE A 5 -30.04 -68.41 4.99
C ILE A 5 -29.79 -66.97 5.40
N LEU A 6 -28.51 -66.62 5.68
CA LEU A 6 -28.03 -65.25 6.01
C LEU A 6 -27.77 -64.56 4.71
N PHE A 7 -28.56 -63.47 4.39
CA PHE A 7 -28.30 -62.61 3.29
C PHE A 7 -27.28 -61.50 3.74
N LEU A 8 -26.07 -61.52 3.20
CA LEU A 8 -25.15 -60.46 3.29
C LEU A 8 -25.51 -59.37 2.23
N LEU A 9 -25.91 -58.17 2.69
CA LEU A 9 -26.02 -57.00 1.83
C LEU A 9 -24.62 -56.41 1.57
N PRO A 10 -24.25 -56.13 0.31
CA PRO A 10 -23.00 -55.43 0.03
C PRO A 10 -23.15 -53.96 0.38
N THR A 11 -22.30 -53.46 1.28
CA THR A 11 -22.14 -52.04 1.57
C THR A 11 -21.45 -51.37 0.39
N LEU A 12 -22.23 -50.60 -0.40
CA LEU A 12 -21.68 -49.74 -1.46
C LEU A 12 -20.92 -48.59 -0.79
N PHE A 13 -19.60 -48.63 -0.81
CA PHE A 13 -18.75 -47.47 -0.53
C PHE A 13 -18.84 -46.53 -1.72
N LEU A 14 -19.58 -45.41 -1.60
CA LEU A 14 -19.53 -44.30 -2.53
C LEU A 14 -18.25 -43.49 -2.22
N PRO A 15 -17.28 -43.37 -3.14
CA PRO A 15 -16.16 -42.50 -2.93
C PRO A 15 -16.69 -41.04 -2.91
N CYS A 16 -16.56 -40.34 -1.78
CA CYS A 16 -16.71 -38.92 -1.73
C CYS A 16 -15.64 -38.31 -2.63
N LEU A 17 -16.00 -37.91 -3.84
CA LEU A 17 -15.22 -37.04 -4.70
C LEU A 17 -15.16 -35.67 -4.02
N PHE A 18 -14.12 -35.46 -3.20
CA PHE A 18 -13.72 -34.10 -2.85
C PHE A 18 -13.29 -33.42 -4.14
N SER A 19 -14.20 -32.67 -4.75
CA SER A 19 -13.89 -31.71 -5.74
C SER A 19 -13.03 -30.65 -5.04
N ASP A 20 -11.73 -30.63 -5.29
CA ASP A 20 -10.88 -29.48 -5.02
C ASP A 20 -11.44 -28.31 -5.83
N SER A 21 -12.37 -27.56 -5.24
CA SER A 21 -12.79 -26.29 -5.81
C SER A 21 -11.56 -25.39 -5.75
N LYS A 22 -10.86 -25.24 -6.88
CA LYS A 22 -9.84 -24.23 -7.05
C LYS A 22 -10.42 -22.93 -6.50
N ALA A 23 -9.87 -22.44 -5.39
CA ALA A 23 -10.32 -21.17 -4.82
C ALA A 23 -10.28 -20.14 -5.93
N ALA A 24 -11.42 -19.51 -6.23
CA ALA A 24 -11.52 -18.54 -7.31
C ALA A 24 -10.55 -17.40 -7.04
N SER A 25 -9.68 -17.11 -8.01
CA SER A 25 -8.60 -16.11 -7.87
C SER A 25 -9.14 -14.71 -8.06
N PRO A 26 -8.51 -13.67 -7.47
CA PRO A 26 -8.76 -12.28 -7.79
C PRO A 26 -8.67 -12.02 -9.30
N THR A 27 -9.46 -11.09 -9.80
CA THR A 27 -9.51 -10.71 -11.21
C THR A 27 -8.88 -9.35 -11.45
N LEU A 28 -8.43 -9.10 -12.68
CA LEU A 28 -7.88 -7.83 -13.12
C LEU A 28 -8.82 -7.17 -14.11
N VAL A 29 -9.01 -5.88 -13.94
CA VAL A 29 -9.68 -5.01 -14.93
C VAL A 29 -8.68 -3.94 -15.36
N GLU A 30 -8.29 -3.99 -16.62
CA GLU A 30 -7.36 -3.02 -17.20
C GLU A 30 -8.15 -1.92 -17.90
N THR A 31 -7.71 -0.69 -17.71
CA THR A 31 -8.15 0.49 -18.42
C THR A 31 -6.95 1.16 -19.07
N GLU A 32 -7.17 2.24 -19.82
CA GLU A 32 -6.07 3.01 -20.38
C GLU A 32 -5.07 3.52 -19.32
N ASN A 33 -5.55 3.84 -18.10
CA ASN A 33 -4.78 4.56 -17.09
C ASN A 33 -4.52 3.74 -15.83
N SER A 34 -5.09 2.52 -15.70
CA SER A 34 -4.98 1.74 -14.46
C SER A 34 -5.20 0.25 -14.64
N ILE A 35 -4.69 -0.51 -13.68
CA ILE A 35 -4.98 -1.93 -13.47
C ILE A 35 -5.68 -2.05 -12.11
N THR A 36 -6.97 -2.44 -12.12
CA THR A 36 -7.76 -2.64 -10.90
C THR A 36 -7.79 -4.11 -10.52
N VAL A 37 -7.40 -4.40 -9.28
CA VAL A 37 -7.54 -5.73 -8.67
C VAL A 37 -8.90 -5.83 -7.99
N ARG A 38 -9.61 -6.93 -8.28
CA ARG A 38 -10.91 -7.24 -7.70
C ARG A 38 -10.87 -8.60 -7.03
N THR A 39 -11.69 -8.77 -6.02
CA THR A 39 -12.00 -10.09 -5.45
C THR A 39 -12.64 -10.99 -6.53
N PHE A 40 -12.73 -12.30 -6.26
CA PHE A 40 -13.38 -13.23 -7.19
C PHE A 40 -14.87 -12.91 -7.42
N ASP A 41 -15.54 -12.30 -6.42
CA ASP A 41 -16.95 -11.84 -6.50
C ASP A 41 -17.09 -10.43 -7.11
N GLY A 42 -16.00 -9.87 -7.65
CA GLY A 42 -15.99 -8.66 -8.45
C GLY A 42 -15.85 -7.35 -7.68
N ARG A 43 -15.73 -7.36 -6.33
CA ARG A 43 -15.53 -6.14 -5.53
C ARG A 43 -14.12 -5.59 -5.74
N PRO A 44 -13.93 -4.29 -6.02
CA PRO A 44 -12.61 -3.70 -6.19
C PRO A 44 -11.86 -3.66 -4.85
N ILE A 45 -10.56 -3.98 -4.88
CA ILE A 45 -9.66 -3.87 -3.73
C ILE A 45 -8.81 -2.60 -3.87
N PHE A 46 -8.13 -2.44 -5.00
CA PHE A 46 -7.35 -1.25 -5.33
C PHE A 46 -7.16 -1.12 -6.85
N SER A 47 -6.74 0.09 -7.27
CA SER A 47 -6.26 0.34 -8.62
C SER A 47 -4.80 0.83 -8.58
N TYR A 48 -3.94 0.25 -9.42
CA TYR A 48 -2.59 0.74 -9.69
C TYR A 48 -2.63 1.68 -10.91
N LEU A 49 -2.16 2.91 -10.76
CA LEU A 49 -2.19 3.93 -11.80
C LEU A 49 -0.96 3.80 -12.70
N THR A 50 -1.19 3.40 -13.96
CA THR A 50 -0.16 3.30 -15.01
C THR A 50 0.06 4.62 -15.75
N LYS A 51 -0.94 5.51 -15.72
CA LYS A 51 -0.88 6.89 -16.17
C LYS A 51 -1.44 7.81 -15.08
N PRO A 52 -1.18 9.12 -15.12
CA PRO A 52 -1.83 10.06 -14.23
C PRO A 52 -3.34 9.91 -14.26
N SER A 53 -3.99 10.06 -13.11
CA SER A 53 -5.45 10.04 -13.04
C SER A 53 -6.04 11.26 -13.76
N ARG A 54 -7.33 11.22 -14.11
CA ARG A 54 -8.03 12.38 -14.71
C ARG A 54 -8.03 13.61 -13.80
N GLU A 55 -7.86 13.43 -12.50
CA GLU A 55 -7.74 14.57 -11.56
C GLU A 55 -6.49 15.39 -11.86
N ALA A 56 -5.42 14.77 -12.40
CA ALA A 56 -4.21 15.47 -12.82
C ALA A 56 -4.46 16.63 -13.80
N GLU A 57 -5.48 16.50 -14.67
CA GLU A 57 -5.83 17.52 -15.66
C GLU A 57 -6.26 18.85 -15.03
N LYS A 58 -6.66 18.83 -13.77
CA LYS A 58 -7.08 20.03 -13.01
C LYS A 58 -5.92 20.73 -12.29
N HIS A 59 -4.71 20.17 -12.38
CA HIS A 59 -3.53 20.63 -11.68
C HIS A 59 -2.41 20.97 -12.65
N GLU A 60 -1.41 21.69 -12.16
CA GLU A 60 -0.23 21.96 -12.97
C GLU A 60 0.52 20.66 -13.30
N LEU A 61 1.06 20.57 -14.51
CA LEU A 61 1.68 19.37 -15.07
C LEU A 61 2.75 18.75 -14.14
N HIS A 62 3.46 19.57 -13.39
CA HIS A 62 4.50 19.06 -12.49
C HIS A 62 3.96 18.23 -11.31
N PHE A 63 2.67 18.30 -10.98
CA PHE A 63 2.03 17.40 -10.03
C PHE A 63 1.56 16.08 -10.64
N SER A 64 1.56 16.01 -11.96
CA SER A 64 1.16 14.78 -12.67
C SER A 64 2.11 13.63 -12.32
N ARG A 65 1.56 12.50 -11.86
CA ARG A 65 2.29 11.32 -11.44
C ARG A 65 1.56 10.04 -11.82
N SER A 66 2.31 8.96 -12.02
CA SER A 66 1.82 7.58 -12.08
C SER A 66 2.66 6.67 -11.15
N GLY A 67 2.43 5.37 -11.15
CA GLY A 67 3.16 4.45 -10.28
C GLY A 67 2.75 4.57 -8.80
N TYR A 68 1.44 4.50 -8.50
CA TYR A 68 0.89 4.51 -7.15
C TYR A 68 -0.47 3.81 -7.11
N LEU A 69 -0.98 3.51 -5.90
CA LEU A 69 -2.30 2.90 -5.72
C LEU A 69 -3.35 3.95 -5.35
N HIS A 70 -4.34 4.09 -6.20
CA HIS A 70 -5.55 4.89 -5.95
C HIS A 70 -6.63 4.56 -6.98
N PRO A 71 -7.88 4.36 -6.54
CA PRO A 71 -8.35 4.26 -5.16
C PRO A 71 -7.94 2.97 -4.45
N LEU A 72 -7.88 3.01 -3.10
CA LEU A 72 -8.04 1.84 -2.24
C LEU A 72 -9.50 1.78 -1.79
N TYR A 73 -10.10 0.59 -1.79
CA TYR A 73 -11.51 0.41 -1.46
C TYR A 73 -11.70 -0.39 -0.18
N SER A 74 -12.65 0.01 0.65
CA SER A 74 -13.13 -0.83 1.73
C SER A 74 -13.99 -1.99 1.19
N PRO A 75 -14.29 -3.03 1.98
CA PRO A 75 -15.16 -4.12 1.55
C PRO A 75 -16.55 -3.68 1.08
N SER A 76 -17.10 -2.58 1.61
CA SER A 76 -18.35 -1.98 1.14
C SER A 76 -18.21 -1.08 -0.09
N GLY A 77 -16.98 -0.93 -0.63
CA GLY A 77 -16.70 -0.11 -1.82
C GLY A 77 -16.44 1.37 -1.54
N LYS A 78 -16.28 1.79 -0.27
CA LYS A 78 -15.92 3.17 0.05
C LYS A 78 -14.47 3.44 -0.35
N ILE A 79 -14.20 4.62 -0.93
CA ILE A 79 -12.85 5.03 -1.29
C ILE A 79 -12.12 5.56 -0.05
N ILE A 80 -11.07 4.86 0.36
CA ILE A 80 -10.29 5.18 1.57
C ILE A 80 -9.26 6.27 1.30
N THR A 81 -8.65 6.27 0.11
CA THR A 81 -7.54 7.18 -0.23
C THR A 81 -8.00 8.48 -0.88
N GLY A 82 -7.19 9.51 -0.76
CA GLY A 82 -7.29 10.77 -1.50
C GLY A 82 -6.23 10.88 -2.59
N ASP A 83 -6.49 11.71 -3.59
CA ASP A 83 -5.57 11.97 -4.70
C ASP A 83 -5.61 13.45 -5.03
N TYR A 84 -4.47 14.05 -5.36
CA TYR A 84 -4.33 15.48 -5.66
C TYR A 84 -5.03 16.37 -4.62
N ALA A 85 -4.71 16.15 -3.34
CA ALA A 85 -5.37 16.88 -2.26
C ALA A 85 -5.23 18.41 -2.44
N PRO A 86 -6.29 19.22 -2.26
CA PRO A 86 -6.26 20.66 -2.52
C PRO A 86 -5.18 21.42 -1.76
N ASP A 87 -4.83 20.93 -0.57
CA ASP A 87 -3.78 21.47 0.29
C ASP A 87 -2.36 21.01 -0.09
N HIS A 88 -2.26 19.83 -0.73
CA HIS A 88 -1.01 19.17 -1.11
C HIS A 88 -1.20 18.35 -2.38
N PRO A 89 -1.25 18.96 -3.57
CA PRO A 89 -1.54 18.27 -4.83
C PRO A 89 -0.47 17.22 -5.21
N HIS A 90 0.71 17.24 -4.58
CA HIS A 90 1.76 16.23 -4.71
C HIS A 90 1.54 14.99 -3.81
N GLN A 91 0.46 14.91 -3.03
CA GLN A 91 0.12 13.73 -2.25
C GLN A 91 -0.94 12.90 -2.97
N HIS A 92 -0.60 11.65 -3.20
CA HIS A 92 -1.41 10.68 -3.92
C HIS A 92 -1.81 9.52 -3.01
N GLY A 93 -2.74 8.68 -3.39
CA GLY A 93 -3.25 7.55 -2.63
C GLY A 93 -2.23 6.85 -1.73
N LEU A 94 -1.73 5.72 -2.14
CA LEU A 94 -0.59 5.01 -1.54
C LEU A 94 0.60 5.13 -2.48
N PHE A 95 1.68 5.76 -2.05
CA PHE A 95 2.82 6.06 -2.90
C PHE A 95 4.15 5.99 -2.14
N PHE A 96 5.22 5.82 -2.87
CA PHE A 96 6.58 5.94 -2.34
C PHE A 96 7.28 7.16 -2.93
N ALA A 97 7.96 7.95 -2.11
CA ALA A 97 8.83 9.03 -2.59
C ALA A 97 9.88 9.39 -1.53
N TRP A 98 11.07 9.71 -2.00
CA TRP A 98 12.12 10.30 -1.17
C TRP A 98 12.02 11.83 -1.20
N THR A 99 12.19 12.42 -0.03
CA THR A 99 12.37 13.86 0.12
C THR A 99 13.85 14.21 -0.05
N LYS A 100 14.34 15.14 0.69
CA LYS A 100 15.71 15.63 0.67
C LYS A 100 16.75 14.54 0.41
N SER A 101 17.31 14.54 -0.78
CA SER A 101 18.27 13.54 -1.26
C SER A 101 19.34 14.21 -2.14
N SER A 102 20.42 13.49 -2.44
CA SER A 102 21.50 13.96 -3.28
C SER A 102 21.95 12.86 -4.25
N PHE A 103 22.08 13.21 -5.52
CA PHE A 103 22.53 12.33 -6.58
C PHE A 103 23.63 13.04 -7.37
N ARG A 104 24.84 12.43 -7.48
CA ARG A 104 26.03 13.06 -8.09
C ARG A 104 26.30 14.45 -7.51
N ASP A 105 26.27 14.56 -6.18
CA ASP A 105 26.47 15.80 -5.41
C ASP A 105 25.46 16.92 -5.70
N GLN A 106 24.38 16.61 -6.42
CA GLN A 106 23.32 17.55 -6.70
C GLN A 106 22.09 17.26 -5.83
N HIS A 107 21.55 18.28 -5.20
CA HIS A 107 20.30 18.18 -4.45
C HIS A 107 19.17 17.65 -5.35
N THR A 108 18.45 16.67 -4.87
CA THR A 108 17.32 16.08 -5.57
C THR A 108 16.15 15.84 -4.61
N GLU A 109 14.94 15.80 -5.15
CA GLU A 109 13.72 15.62 -4.37
C GLU A 109 12.61 15.05 -5.24
N PHE A 110 12.01 13.92 -4.80
CA PHE A 110 10.95 13.22 -5.52
C PHE A 110 9.57 13.44 -4.90
N TRP A 111 9.50 14.02 -3.71
CA TRP A 111 8.26 14.19 -2.95
C TRP A 111 7.53 15.50 -3.28
N ASN A 112 8.21 16.65 -3.06
CA ASN A 112 7.61 17.97 -3.29
C ASN A 112 7.77 18.37 -4.75
N GLN A 113 6.90 17.89 -5.60
CA GLN A 113 6.94 18.12 -7.04
C GLN A 113 6.89 19.61 -7.44
N THR A 114 6.47 20.50 -6.52
CA THR A 114 6.51 21.96 -6.72
C THR A 114 7.88 22.50 -7.15
N LYS A 115 8.96 21.83 -6.77
CA LYS A 115 10.31 22.21 -7.17
C LYS A 115 10.68 21.80 -8.60
N LYS A 116 9.86 20.97 -9.24
CA LYS A 116 10.05 20.47 -10.61
C LYS A 116 11.38 19.75 -10.85
N LEU A 117 12.04 19.27 -9.79
CA LEU A 117 13.38 18.73 -9.87
C LEU A 117 13.40 17.29 -10.40
N ARG A 118 12.41 16.49 -9.99
CA ARG A 118 12.42 15.05 -10.27
C ARG A 118 11.00 14.53 -10.51
N ASP A 119 10.92 13.32 -11.06
CA ASP A 119 9.66 12.63 -11.32
C ASP A 119 9.70 11.18 -10.90
N ILE A 120 8.53 10.60 -10.64
CA ILE A 120 8.33 9.16 -10.44
C ILE A 120 7.19 8.75 -11.36
N ARG A 121 7.43 7.74 -12.18
CA ARG A 121 6.43 7.26 -13.12
C ARG A 121 6.43 5.74 -13.27
N PHE A 122 5.27 5.19 -13.55
CA PHE A 122 5.16 3.81 -14.03
C PHE A 122 6.03 3.64 -15.28
N HIS A 123 6.77 2.54 -15.31
CA HIS A 123 7.58 2.17 -16.46
C HIS A 123 6.96 1.01 -17.23
N ARG A 124 6.71 -0.11 -16.53
CA ARG A 124 6.09 -1.29 -17.15
C ARG A 124 5.48 -2.24 -16.13
N PHE A 125 4.55 -3.04 -16.60
CA PHE A 125 4.08 -4.24 -15.92
C PHE A 125 5.10 -5.37 -16.20
N LEU A 126 5.54 -6.05 -15.13
CA LEU A 126 6.54 -7.10 -15.26
C LEU A 126 5.88 -8.47 -15.40
N GLU A 127 5.05 -8.83 -14.42
CA GLU A 127 4.44 -10.14 -14.41
C GLU A 127 3.24 -10.25 -13.48
N LYS A 128 2.47 -11.30 -13.73
CA LYS A 128 1.39 -11.80 -12.89
C LYS A 128 1.66 -13.26 -12.59
N ARG A 129 1.63 -13.65 -11.31
CA ARG A 129 1.78 -15.05 -10.90
C ARG A 129 0.62 -15.51 -10.04
N ASP A 130 0.17 -16.72 -10.27
CA ASP A 130 -0.82 -17.41 -9.47
C ASP A 130 -0.12 -18.42 -8.55
N HIS A 131 -0.27 -18.22 -7.23
CA HIS A 131 0.29 -19.07 -6.19
C HIS A 131 -0.84 -19.82 -5.48
N PRO A 132 -0.58 -20.93 -4.74
CA PRO A 132 -1.63 -21.68 -4.06
C PRO A 132 -2.53 -20.84 -3.13
N GLY A 133 -1.97 -19.91 -2.34
CA GLY A 133 -2.71 -19.11 -1.35
C GLY A 133 -2.95 -17.65 -1.74
N PHE A 134 -2.19 -17.14 -2.68
CA PHE A 134 -2.23 -15.74 -3.09
C PHE A 134 -1.95 -15.60 -4.58
N PHE A 135 -2.12 -14.41 -5.05
CA PHE A 135 -1.86 -13.96 -6.39
C PHE A 135 -0.92 -12.74 -6.31
N SER A 136 0.10 -12.67 -7.15
CA SER A 136 1.02 -11.54 -7.15
C SER A 136 1.05 -10.81 -8.48
N LEU A 137 1.30 -9.50 -8.37
CA LEU A 137 1.52 -8.57 -9.47
C LEU A 137 2.85 -7.88 -9.26
N GLN A 138 3.63 -7.70 -10.32
CA GLN A 138 4.84 -6.93 -10.26
C GLN A 138 4.81 -5.77 -11.26
N PHE A 139 5.07 -4.57 -10.75
CA PHE A 139 5.15 -3.32 -11.49
C PHE A 139 6.53 -2.72 -11.31
N GLU A 140 7.11 -2.20 -12.39
CA GLU A 140 8.32 -1.39 -12.34
C GLU A 140 7.97 0.08 -12.54
N GLN A 141 8.50 0.91 -11.67
CA GLN A 141 8.45 2.37 -11.79
C GLN A 141 9.86 2.94 -11.72
N ILE A 142 10.06 4.11 -12.29
CA ILE A 142 11.35 4.78 -12.34
C ILE A 142 11.29 6.14 -11.68
N PHE A 143 12.35 6.48 -10.98
CA PHE A 143 12.63 7.79 -10.43
C PHE A 143 13.60 8.48 -11.39
N THR A 144 13.15 9.55 -12.02
CA THR A 144 13.90 10.17 -13.10
C THR A 144 14.54 11.49 -12.71
N SER A 145 15.51 11.94 -13.49
CA SER A 145 16.20 13.21 -13.30
C SER A 145 15.34 14.45 -13.67
N GLY A 146 14.12 14.25 -14.15
CA GLY A 146 13.15 15.31 -14.46
C GLY A 146 11.93 14.76 -15.18
N LYS A 147 10.89 15.57 -15.35
CA LYS A 147 9.65 15.16 -16.01
C LYS A 147 9.84 14.74 -17.47
N ASP A 148 10.70 15.46 -18.16
CA ASP A 148 10.99 15.24 -19.57
C ASP A 148 12.27 14.42 -19.80
N SER A 149 12.83 13.84 -18.71
CA SER A 149 14.04 13.05 -18.77
C SER A 149 13.74 11.57 -18.67
N ASP A 150 14.36 10.78 -19.53
CA ASP A 150 14.37 9.32 -19.47
C ASP A 150 15.54 8.77 -18.64
N GLU A 151 16.43 9.62 -18.14
CA GLU A 151 17.50 9.20 -17.25
C GLU A 151 16.92 8.73 -15.91
N ALA A 152 16.98 7.43 -15.66
CA ALA A 152 16.55 6.85 -14.40
C ALA A 152 17.66 6.98 -13.35
N ILE A 153 17.28 7.45 -12.14
CA ILE A 153 18.12 7.47 -10.93
C ILE A 153 17.94 6.19 -10.13
N LEU A 154 16.67 5.81 -9.91
CA LEU A 154 16.29 4.54 -9.28
C LEU A 154 15.29 3.80 -10.16
N LYS A 155 15.35 2.47 -10.09
CA LYS A 155 14.27 1.56 -10.49
C LYS A 155 13.63 1.01 -9.23
N GLU A 156 12.31 1.04 -9.16
CA GLU A 156 11.57 0.46 -8.06
C GLU A 156 10.59 -0.59 -8.58
N THR A 157 10.71 -1.81 -8.05
CA THR A 157 9.74 -2.86 -8.30
C THR A 157 8.78 -2.96 -7.13
N TRP A 158 7.48 -2.89 -7.39
CA TRP A 158 6.44 -3.24 -6.44
C TRP A 158 5.93 -4.64 -6.75
N GLU A 159 6.16 -5.56 -5.82
CA GLU A 159 5.47 -6.84 -5.80
C GLU A 159 4.27 -6.71 -4.86
N ILE A 160 3.06 -6.86 -5.41
CA ILE A 160 1.82 -6.79 -4.63
C ILE A 160 1.23 -8.19 -4.56
N ARG A 161 1.12 -8.74 -3.35
CA ARG A 161 0.55 -10.06 -3.06
C ARG A 161 -0.84 -9.90 -2.50
N VAL A 162 -1.83 -10.51 -3.15
CA VAL A 162 -3.24 -10.46 -2.77
C VAL A 162 -3.72 -11.85 -2.41
N PRO A 163 -4.13 -12.12 -1.16
CA PRO A 163 -4.72 -13.40 -0.79
C PRO A 163 -5.92 -13.75 -1.68
N LYS A 164 -6.02 -14.99 -2.14
CA LYS A 164 -7.16 -15.46 -2.94
C LYS A 164 -8.47 -15.39 -2.16
N LYS A 165 -8.41 -15.67 -0.87
CA LYS A 165 -9.54 -15.55 0.05
C LYS A 165 -9.36 -14.30 0.90
N GLN A 166 -10.29 -13.39 0.82
CA GLN A 166 -10.38 -12.21 1.66
C GLN A 166 -11.29 -12.52 2.87
N ALA A 167 -10.97 -11.93 4.02
CA ALA A 167 -11.79 -12.00 5.23
C ALA A 167 -12.89 -10.93 5.22
N THR A 168 -13.34 -10.45 6.38
CA THR A 168 -14.25 -9.31 6.53
C THR A 168 -13.58 -7.98 6.15
N TYR A 169 -12.26 -7.97 6.02
CA TYR A 169 -11.42 -6.89 5.50
C TYR A 169 -10.69 -7.35 4.23
N PHE A 170 -10.28 -6.42 3.41
CA PHE A 170 -9.37 -6.72 2.30
C PHE A 170 -7.93 -6.61 2.76
N GLN A 171 -7.10 -7.53 2.30
CA GLN A 171 -5.66 -7.57 2.61
C GLN A 171 -4.84 -7.62 1.34
N PHE A 172 -3.72 -6.94 1.36
CA PHE A 172 -2.63 -7.17 0.42
C PHE A 172 -1.28 -6.82 1.07
N ASP A 173 -0.21 -7.47 0.58
CA ASP A 173 1.15 -7.16 0.95
C ASP A 173 1.83 -6.43 -0.21
N LEU A 174 2.66 -5.44 0.10
CA LEU A 174 3.46 -4.71 -0.86
C LEU A 174 4.93 -4.82 -0.47
N ILE A 175 5.74 -5.34 -1.39
CA ILE A 175 7.19 -5.40 -1.27
C ILE A 175 7.76 -4.43 -2.30
N SER A 176 8.41 -3.36 -1.82
CA SER A 176 9.12 -2.39 -2.64
C SER A 176 10.61 -2.74 -2.63
N THR A 177 11.18 -2.88 -3.82
CA THR A 177 12.63 -3.10 -4.03
C THR A 177 13.16 -1.98 -4.90
N GLN A 178 14.01 -1.13 -4.33
CA GLN A 178 14.64 -0.01 -5.02
C GLN A 178 16.11 -0.32 -5.28
N THR A 179 16.54 -0.15 -6.53
CA THR A 179 17.92 -0.32 -6.99
C THR A 179 18.39 0.95 -7.70
N CYS A 180 19.67 1.31 -7.55
CA CYS A 180 20.24 2.36 -8.38
C CYS A 180 20.13 1.96 -9.86
N ALA A 181 19.73 2.91 -10.70
CA ALA A 181 19.67 2.69 -12.15
C ALA A 181 21.04 2.90 -12.83
N THR A 182 21.97 3.50 -12.11
CA THR A 182 23.36 3.78 -12.54
C THR A 182 24.35 3.24 -11.51
N GLN A 183 25.66 3.41 -11.76
CA GLN A 183 26.70 3.11 -10.76
C GLN A 183 26.86 4.20 -9.70
N ASP A 184 26.06 5.26 -9.76
CA ASP A 184 26.07 6.32 -8.76
C ASP A 184 25.06 6.03 -7.66
N PRO A 185 25.45 6.15 -6.37
CA PRO A 185 24.54 5.96 -5.24
C PRO A 185 23.56 7.13 -5.10
N LEU A 186 22.42 6.87 -4.45
CA LEU A 186 21.50 7.91 -4.02
C LEU A 186 21.59 8.11 -2.51
N LEU A 187 22.07 9.28 -2.07
CA LEU A 187 22.06 9.67 -0.67
C LEU A 187 20.67 10.17 -0.28
N ILE A 188 20.09 9.56 0.74
CA ILE A 188 18.86 10.02 1.40
C ILE A 188 19.28 10.77 2.66
N GLU A 189 19.08 12.09 2.67
CA GLU A 189 19.48 12.93 3.78
C GLU A 189 18.51 12.82 4.96
N LYS A 190 18.96 13.18 6.16
CA LYS A 190 18.09 13.26 7.33
C LYS A 190 16.98 14.29 7.07
N TYR A 191 15.73 13.82 7.23
CA TYR A 191 14.56 14.68 7.10
C TYR A 191 13.39 14.11 7.91
N HIS A 192 12.37 14.92 8.16
CA HIS A 192 11.27 14.56 9.04
C HIS A 192 10.13 13.78 8.36
N TYR A 193 10.17 13.53 7.05
CA TYR A 193 9.27 12.66 6.29
C TYR A 193 9.91 12.21 4.97
N GLY A 194 9.31 11.21 4.34
CA GLY A 194 9.72 10.58 3.08
C GLY A 194 9.75 9.08 3.22
N GLY A 195 9.42 8.35 2.17
CA GLY A 195 9.31 6.88 2.15
C GLY A 195 7.93 6.41 1.71
N MET A 196 7.42 5.30 2.30
CA MET A 196 6.10 4.74 1.98
C MET A 196 5.01 5.54 2.69
N ALA A 197 4.17 6.20 1.91
CA ALA A 197 3.17 7.15 2.36
C ALA A 197 1.77 6.79 1.93
N ILE A 198 0.80 7.26 2.70
CA ILE A 198 -0.62 7.16 2.34
C ILE A 198 -1.34 8.48 2.62
N ARG A 199 -2.12 8.94 1.64
CA ARG A 199 -3.06 10.04 1.77
C ARG A 199 -4.48 9.50 1.86
N GLY A 200 -5.19 9.83 2.94
CA GLY A 200 -6.57 9.44 3.18
C GLY A 200 -7.59 10.31 2.47
N ASN A 201 -8.85 9.88 2.52
CA ASN A 201 -9.98 10.48 1.83
C ASN A 201 -10.12 11.98 2.14
N LYS A 202 -10.51 12.76 1.13
CA LYS A 202 -10.73 14.21 1.25
C LYS A 202 -11.81 14.62 2.26
N GLN A 203 -12.76 13.75 2.56
CA GLN A 203 -13.77 14.03 3.58
C GLN A 203 -13.17 14.08 4.99
N TRP A 204 -12.03 13.42 5.21
CA TRP A 204 -11.37 13.33 6.51
C TRP A 204 -10.65 14.61 6.95
N VAL A 205 -10.45 15.59 6.06
CA VAL A 205 -9.94 16.92 6.44
C VAL A 205 -11.03 17.82 7.03
N LYS A 206 -12.32 17.48 6.85
CA LYS A 206 -13.43 18.24 7.42
C LYS A 206 -13.36 18.19 8.94
N THR A 207 -13.74 19.28 9.56
CA THR A 207 -13.78 19.41 11.02
C THR A 207 -15.12 18.92 11.55
N GLY A 208 -15.07 18.06 12.57
CA GLY A 208 -16.24 17.60 13.29
C GLY A 208 -16.78 18.64 14.27
N ALA A 209 -17.86 18.31 14.98
CA ALA A 209 -18.47 19.17 15.97
C ALA A 209 -17.55 19.49 17.18
N ASP A 210 -16.56 18.62 17.43
CA ASP A 210 -15.53 18.77 18.46
C ASP A 210 -14.35 19.65 18.04
N GLY A 211 -14.39 20.26 16.85
CA GLY A 211 -13.34 21.08 16.30
C GLY A 211 -12.12 20.30 15.76
N LYS A 212 -12.15 18.96 15.75
CA LYS A 212 -11.06 18.10 15.28
C LYS A 212 -11.35 17.57 13.87
N PRO A 213 -10.29 17.18 13.11
CA PRO A 213 -10.47 16.50 11.84
C PRO A 213 -11.28 15.21 11.99
N LEU A 214 -12.15 14.91 11.02
CA LEU A 214 -12.92 13.67 11.00
C LEU A 214 -12.02 12.44 10.81
N GLY A 215 -10.91 12.60 10.09
CA GLY A 215 -9.90 11.54 9.94
C GLY A 215 -9.08 11.35 11.20
N LYS A 216 -8.97 10.12 11.64
CA LYS A 216 -8.23 9.71 12.84
C LYS A 216 -7.09 8.79 12.48
N MET A 217 -5.99 8.88 13.23
CA MET A 217 -4.85 7.96 13.14
C MET A 217 -4.55 7.42 14.54
N ILE A 218 -4.27 6.12 14.62
CA ILE A 218 -3.88 5.43 15.86
C ILE A 218 -2.71 4.51 15.57
N THR A 219 -1.68 4.56 16.41
CA THR A 219 -0.51 3.66 16.32
C THR A 219 -0.72 2.39 17.12
N SER A 220 0.13 1.39 16.91
CA SER A 220 0.17 0.14 17.69
C SER A 220 0.37 0.36 19.21
N GLU A 221 0.89 1.52 19.60
CA GLU A 221 1.06 1.93 20.99
C GLU A 221 -0.08 2.82 21.51
N GLY A 222 -1.21 2.89 20.78
CA GLY A 222 -2.39 3.67 21.16
C GLY A 222 -2.22 5.19 21.04
N LYS A 223 -1.17 5.68 20.37
CA LYS A 223 -0.96 7.12 20.16
C LYS A 223 -1.74 7.62 18.96
N SER A 224 -2.27 8.84 19.05
CA SER A 224 -2.98 9.52 17.97
C SER A 224 -2.05 10.43 17.15
N GLN A 225 -2.62 11.13 16.14
CA GLN A 225 -1.90 12.17 15.41
C GLN A 225 -1.42 13.34 16.29
N GLU A 226 -1.97 13.51 17.48
CA GLU A 226 -1.58 14.58 18.41
C GLU A 226 -0.23 14.29 19.08
N ASN A 227 0.06 13.01 19.38
CA ASN A 227 1.22 12.60 20.17
C ASN A 227 2.02 11.42 19.59
N GLY A 228 1.60 10.87 18.44
CA GLY A 228 2.27 9.75 17.78
C GLY A 228 3.28 10.15 16.70
N ASN A 229 3.39 11.45 16.38
CA ASN A 229 4.35 11.91 15.40
C ASN A 229 5.79 11.64 15.85
N HIS A 230 6.64 11.15 14.94
CA HIS A 230 8.02 10.74 15.22
C HIS A 230 8.14 9.70 16.35
N THR A 231 7.21 8.75 16.39
CA THR A 231 7.33 7.51 17.14
C THR A 231 7.64 6.35 16.19
N ARG A 232 7.85 5.15 16.74
CA ARG A 232 8.28 3.96 15.96
C ARG A 232 7.27 2.82 16.12
N PRO A 233 6.06 2.95 15.56
CA PRO A 233 5.01 1.94 15.69
C PRO A 233 5.26 0.75 14.75
N ARG A 234 4.75 -0.42 15.15
CA ARG A 234 4.69 -1.61 14.30
C ARG A 234 3.64 -1.45 13.20
N TRP A 235 2.55 -0.79 13.50
CA TRP A 235 1.50 -0.46 12.54
C TRP A 235 0.82 0.88 12.90
N VAL A 236 0.22 1.47 11.88
CA VAL A 236 -0.63 2.66 12.01
C VAL A 236 -1.93 2.37 11.30
N THR A 237 -3.06 2.70 11.93
CA THR A 237 -4.37 2.75 11.26
C THR A 237 -4.80 4.19 11.03
N MET A 238 -5.43 4.44 9.89
CA MET A 238 -6.05 5.73 9.54
C MET A 238 -7.47 5.46 9.07
N TYR A 239 -8.45 6.15 9.66
CA TYR A 239 -9.86 5.92 9.40
C TYR A 239 -10.73 7.16 9.63
N GLY A 240 -11.96 7.10 9.16
CA GLY A 240 -12.96 8.13 9.36
C GLY A 240 -14.18 7.91 8.45
N PRO A 241 -15.19 8.78 8.54
CA PRO A 241 -16.41 8.63 7.76
C PRO A 241 -16.21 8.97 6.28
N VAL A 242 -16.74 8.12 5.41
CA VAL A 242 -16.92 8.37 3.98
C VAL A 242 -18.40 8.14 3.66
N ASP A 243 -19.09 9.21 3.24
CA ASP A 243 -20.54 9.21 3.02
C ASP A 243 -21.34 8.66 4.22
N GLY A 244 -20.95 9.09 5.42
CA GLY A 244 -21.62 8.75 6.67
C GLY A 244 -21.28 7.38 7.28
N GLN A 245 -20.37 6.62 6.66
CA GLN A 245 -19.93 5.32 7.18
C GLN A 245 -18.41 5.32 7.41
N ASP A 246 -17.99 4.86 8.58
CA ASP A 246 -16.58 4.74 8.89
C ASP A 246 -15.94 3.64 8.04
N CYS A 247 -14.75 3.92 7.53
CA CYS A 247 -13.86 2.97 6.87
C CYS A 247 -12.41 3.39 7.09
N GLY A 248 -11.48 2.48 6.86
CA GLY A 248 -10.07 2.80 7.10
C GLY A 248 -9.07 1.82 6.50
N VAL A 249 -7.82 2.13 6.75
CA VAL A 249 -6.66 1.34 6.34
C VAL A 249 -5.69 1.18 7.50
N VAL A 250 -5.18 -0.03 7.68
CA VAL A 250 -3.99 -0.31 8.50
C VAL A 250 -2.79 -0.45 7.58
N VAL A 251 -1.66 0.13 7.96
CA VAL A 251 -0.37 -0.11 7.33
C VAL A 251 0.57 -0.69 8.37
N MET A 252 1.00 -1.93 8.14
CA MET A 252 1.89 -2.67 9.02
C MET A 252 3.32 -2.64 8.48
N ASN A 253 4.28 -2.44 9.37
CA ASN A 253 5.71 -2.39 9.08
C ASN A 253 6.36 -3.73 9.45
N HIS A 254 7.04 -4.39 8.49
CA HIS A 254 7.66 -5.69 8.70
C HIS A 254 8.98 -5.58 9.48
N PRO A 255 9.32 -6.56 10.36
CA PRO A 255 10.59 -6.56 11.10
C PRO A 255 11.86 -6.52 10.23
N ASP A 256 11.81 -7.06 9.02
CA ASP A 256 12.93 -7.01 8.07
C ASP A 256 13.19 -5.62 7.48
N ASN A 257 12.30 -4.67 7.68
CA ASN A 257 12.49 -3.33 7.13
C ASN A 257 13.68 -2.63 7.76
N PHE A 258 14.45 -1.96 6.92
CA PHE A 258 15.57 -1.14 7.35
C PHE A 258 15.18 -0.20 8.49
N ARG A 259 15.89 -0.27 9.62
CA ARG A 259 15.60 0.49 10.85
C ARG A 259 14.24 0.19 11.48
N PHE A 260 13.79 -1.06 11.42
CA PHE A 260 12.54 -1.46 12.10
C PHE A 260 12.58 -1.28 13.64
N PRO A 261 11.48 -0.89 14.30
CA PRO A 261 10.32 -0.23 13.71
C PRO A 261 10.71 1.14 13.14
N GLN A 262 10.25 1.45 11.93
CA GLN A 262 10.58 2.73 11.32
C GLN A 262 9.86 3.89 12.01
N TRP A 263 10.48 5.05 12.01
CA TRP A 263 9.83 6.28 12.42
C TRP A 263 8.62 6.60 11.54
N VAL A 264 7.58 7.22 12.13
CA VAL A 264 6.43 7.70 11.36
C VAL A 264 6.31 9.21 11.44
N ARG A 265 5.94 9.83 10.33
CA ARG A 265 5.38 11.16 10.31
C ARG A 265 3.87 11.04 10.30
N LEU A 266 3.19 11.29 11.42
CA LEU A 266 1.75 11.49 11.48
C LEU A 266 1.45 12.98 11.34
N HIS A 267 0.65 13.38 10.35
CA HIS A 267 0.33 14.80 10.21
C HIS A 267 -0.79 15.19 11.18
N PRO A 268 -0.64 16.27 11.98
CA PRO A 268 -1.59 16.59 13.05
C PRO A 268 -2.99 17.02 12.57
N LYS A 269 -3.11 17.51 11.34
CA LYS A 269 -4.36 18.07 10.80
C LYS A 269 -4.85 17.40 9.51
N MET A 270 -3.99 16.67 8.81
CA MET A 270 -4.32 16.04 7.52
C MET A 270 -4.35 14.52 7.66
N PRO A 271 -5.24 13.82 6.94
CA PRO A 271 -5.26 12.37 6.91
C PRO A 271 -4.09 11.85 6.07
N TYR A 272 -2.90 11.92 6.62
CA TYR A 272 -1.66 11.58 5.95
C TYR A 272 -0.62 11.09 6.95
N PHE A 273 0.02 9.98 6.62
CA PHE A 273 1.22 9.53 7.32
C PHE A 273 2.20 8.83 6.38
N VAL A 274 3.45 8.70 6.84
CA VAL A 274 4.54 8.04 6.12
C VAL A 274 5.47 7.34 7.09
N TYR A 275 5.93 6.13 6.73
CA TYR A 275 7.06 5.49 7.36
C TYR A 275 8.35 6.08 6.81
N ALA A 276 9.15 6.70 7.70
CA ALA A 276 10.26 7.59 7.34
C ALA A 276 11.58 7.19 8.03
N PRO A 277 12.33 6.22 7.49
CA PRO A 277 13.57 5.75 8.10
C PRO A 277 14.67 6.82 8.19
N MET A 278 14.60 7.88 7.39
CA MET A 278 15.58 8.98 7.39
C MET A 278 15.41 9.96 8.56
N VAL A 279 14.33 9.87 9.34
CA VAL A 279 14.15 10.71 10.55
C VAL A 279 15.32 10.52 11.54
N GLU A 280 15.84 9.30 11.65
CA GLU A 280 16.95 8.99 12.56
C GLU A 280 18.26 9.62 12.10
N LYS A 281 18.70 9.29 10.91
CA LYS A 281 19.94 9.76 10.27
C LYS A 281 19.92 9.49 8.77
N PRO A 282 20.82 10.11 7.99
CA PRO A 282 20.92 9.83 6.56
C PRO A 282 21.31 8.36 6.29
N PHE A 283 21.06 7.90 5.07
CA PHE A 283 21.54 6.62 4.55
C PHE A 283 21.65 6.68 3.03
N THR A 284 22.36 5.73 2.46
CA THR A 284 22.60 5.66 1.01
C THR A 284 21.98 4.39 0.44
N ILE A 285 21.35 4.50 -0.72
CA ILE A 285 21.00 3.37 -1.58
C ILE A 285 22.20 3.18 -2.50
N GLU A 286 22.89 2.05 -2.32
CA GLU A 286 24.09 1.71 -3.09
C GLU A 286 23.74 0.93 -4.36
N PRO A 287 24.55 1.02 -5.44
CA PRO A 287 24.25 0.34 -6.70
C PRO A 287 24.03 -1.17 -6.56
N ASP A 288 24.81 -1.83 -5.72
CA ASP A 288 24.77 -3.28 -5.54
C ASP A 288 23.97 -3.74 -4.30
N LYS A 289 23.31 -2.80 -3.60
CA LYS A 289 22.54 -3.10 -2.39
C LYS A 289 21.13 -2.53 -2.50
N PRO A 290 20.16 -3.35 -2.92
CA PRO A 290 18.76 -2.92 -2.99
C PRO A 290 18.23 -2.43 -1.64
N TYR A 291 17.51 -1.33 -1.64
CA TYR A 291 16.69 -0.93 -0.51
C TYR A 291 15.34 -1.66 -0.62
N ILE A 292 15.07 -2.54 0.33
CA ILE A 292 13.85 -3.35 0.35
C ILE A 292 12.99 -2.92 1.54
N SER A 293 11.69 -2.76 1.30
CA SER A 293 10.70 -2.53 2.33
C SER A 293 9.43 -3.35 2.09
N LYS A 294 8.86 -3.86 3.17
CA LYS A 294 7.70 -4.74 3.18
C LYS A 294 6.60 -4.14 4.04
N PHE A 295 5.40 -4.05 3.50
CA PHE A 295 4.24 -3.52 4.20
C PHE A 295 3.02 -4.41 3.95
N ARG A 296 2.20 -4.64 4.99
CA ARG A 296 0.87 -5.25 4.87
C ARG A 296 -0.19 -4.19 5.06
N TYR A 297 -1.22 -4.26 4.24
CA TYR A 297 -2.37 -3.36 4.26
C TYR A 297 -3.62 -4.14 4.58
N LEU A 298 -4.42 -3.63 5.53
CA LEU A 298 -5.78 -4.09 5.77
C LEU A 298 -6.74 -2.93 5.48
N LEU A 299 -7.71 -3.18 4.59
CA LEU A 299 -8.76 -2.22 4.24
C LEU A 299 -10.06 -2.72 4.86
N TYR A 300 -10.74 -1.88 5.64
CA TYR A 300 -11.86 -2.31 6.45
C TYR A 300 -13.00 -1.29 6.48
N ASP A 301 -14.21 -1.76 6.80
CA ASP A 301 -15.36 -0.95 7.13
C ASP A 301 -15.48 -0.81 8.65
N GLY A 302 -16.09 0.27 9.12
CA GLY A 302 -16.27 0.55 10.54
C GLY A 302 -15.04 1.13 11.22
N THR A 303 -14.97 0.97 12.53
CA THR A 303 -13.83 1.39 13.37
C THR A 303 -12.78 0.27 13.46
N PRO A 304 -11.49 0.63 13.67
CA PRO A 304 -10.43 -0.37 13.76
C PRO A 304 -10.61 -1.29 14.97
N ASP A 305 -10.48 -2.60 14.74
CA ASP A 305 -10.39 -3.61 15.78
C ASP A 305 -8.90 -3.89 16.09
N HIS A 306 -8.48 -3.48 17.27
CA HIS A 306 -7.09 -3.59 17.72
C HIS A 306 -6.58 -5.04 17.84
N GLU A 307 -7.44 -5.97 18.28
CA GLU A 307 -7.09 -7.38 18.45
C GLU A 307 -6.90 -8.05 17.09
N VAL A 308 -7.79 -7.78 16.14
CA VAL A 308 -7.68 -8.27 14.76
C VAL A 308 -6.42 -7.74 14.08
N ILE A 309 -6.13 -6.45 14.23
CA ILE A 309 -4.93 -5.82 13.67
C ILE A 309 -3.65 -6.44 14.24
N GLU A 310 -3.57 -6.53 15.56
CA GLU A 310 -2.39 -7.09 16.26
C GLU A 310 -2.22 -8.59 15.95
N GLY A 311 -3.31 -9.33 15.86
CA GLY A 311 -3.31 -10.74 15.45
C GLY A 311 -2.76 -10.92 14.03
N SER A 312 -3.25 -10.13 13.08
CA SER A 312 -2.79 -10.15 11.69
C SER A 312 -1.30 -9.79 11.57
N TRP A 313 -0.82 -8.82 12.36
CA TRP A 313 0.60 -8.46 12.36
C TRP A 313 1.46 -9.61 12.89
N LYS A 314 1.08 -10.23 14.03
CA LYS A 314 1.80 -11.35 14.64
C LYS A 314 1.82 -12.59 13.75
N GLU A 315 0.78 -12.82 12.98
CA GLU A 315 0.73 -13.92 12.01
C GLU A 315 1.68 -13.65 10.84
N TRP A 316 1.62 -12.45 10.29
CA TRP A 316 2.43 -12.07 9.12
C TRP A 316 3.94 -12.15 9.33
N ILE A 317 4.41 -11.85 10.53
CA ILE A 317 5.86 -11.86 10.84
C ILE A 317 6.43 -13.26 11.12
N LYS A 318 5.58 -14.30 11.08
CA LYS A 318 6.02 -15.70 11.20
C LYS A 318 6.37 -16.33 9.85
N ASP A 319 5.86 -15.75 8.77
CA ASP A 319 6.11 -16.15 7.39
C ASP A 319 7.44 -15.57 6.86
#